data_30a3f933bfb0f77947f870c19ef3496d
#
_entry.id   30a3f933bfb0f77947f870c19ef3496d
#
_cell.length_a   1.000
_cell.length_b   1.000
_cell.length_c   1.000
_cell.angle_alpha   90.00
_cell.angle_beta   90.00
_cell.angle_gamma   90.00
#
_symmetry.space_group_name_H-M   'P 1'
#
loop_
_entity.id
_entity.type
_entity.pdbx_description
1 polymer ?
#
loop_
_entity_poly.entity_id
_entity_poly.type
_entity_poly.pdbx_seq_one_letter_code
_entity_poly.pdbx_strand_id
1 'polypeptide(L)'
;MIHHLSIAARDPQHAAGVLAELMGGKSVPFPPNPGSFFALQLDDHGSGVEVYPAGTELAPNGNTGGTFVKQPPHRGYGATHFALSVSTDADKVEAIAKKAGWQCYTCNRGPFHVIEVWVENHTMVEILPPDYAAEYLAFTRPDKVLAAMEAAPVAAGRH
;
A
#
# COMPACT_ATOMS: atom_id res chain seq x y z
N MET A 1 13.68 -6.22 -4.18
CA MET A 1 12.20 -6.37 -4.36
C MET A 1 11.55 -6.44 -3.00
N ILE A 2 10.43 -5.76 -2.78
CA ILE A 2 9.60 -5.91 -1.57
C ILE A 2 8.49 -6.91 -1.92
N HIS A 3 8.42 -8.04 -1.19
CA HIS A 3 7.42 -9.07 -1.49
C HIS A 3 6.10 -8.80 -0.79
N HIS A 4 6.15 -8.37 0.48
CA HIS A 4 4.94 -7.97 1.21
C HIS A 4 5.24 -6.82 2.15
N LEU A 5 4.19 -6.18 2.59
CA LEU A 5 4.19 -5.23 3.68
C LEU A 5 2.91 -5.42 4.51
N SER A 6 2.86 -4.79 5.67
CA SER A 6 1.70 -4.92 6.56
C SER A 6 1.11 -3.53 6.86
N ILE A 7 -0.21 -3.48 6.91
CA ILE A 7 -0.98 -2.30 7.35
C ILE A 7 -1.99 -2.68 8.42
N ALA A 8 -2.47 -1.70 9.17
CA ALA A 8 -3.55 -1.88 10.11
C ALA A 8 -4.87 -1.31 9.56
N ALA A 9 -5.99 -2.01 9.79
CA ALA A 9 -7.33 -1.59 9.38
C ALA A 9 -8.35 -1.88 10.48
N ARG A 10 -9.45 -1.13 10.51
CA ARG A 10 -10.55 -1.37 11.47
C ARG A 10 -11.32 -2.64 11.12
N ASP A 11 -11.48 -2.90 9.82
CA ASP A 11 -12.04 -4.13 9.27
C ASP A 11 -11.02 -4.80 8.32
N PRO A 12 -10.11 -5.65 8.86
CA PRO A 12 -9.06 -6.29 8.06
C PRO A 12 -9.60 -7.19 6.95
N GLN A 13 -10.74 -7.84 7.17
CA GLN A 13 -11.34 -8.72 6.18
C GLN A 13 -11.82 -7.91 4.97
N HIS A 14 -12.55 -6.83 5.21
CA HIS A 14 -13.00 -5.94 4.16
C HIS A 14 -11.83 -5.29 3.44
N ALA A 15 -10.89 -4.71 4.18
CA ALA A 15 -9.74 -4.02 3.60
C ALA A 15 -8.88 -4.95 2.73
N ALA A 16 -8.57 -6.17 3.21
CA ALA A 16 -7.83 -7.15 2.44
C ALA A 16 -8.62 -7.63 1.20
N GLY A 17 -9.95 -7.75 1.31
CA GLY A 17 -10.82 -8.08 0.18
C GLY A 17 -10.74 -7.04 -0.94
N VAL A 18 -10.84 -5.75 -0.60
CA VAL A 18 -10.74 -4.65 -1.56
C VAL A 18 -9.34 -4.57 -2.19
N LEU A 19 -8.28 -4.68 -1.37
CA LEU A 19 -6.90 -4.69 -1.87
C LEU A 19 -6.66 -5.86 -2.83
N ALA A 20 -7.16 -7.06 -2.51
CA ALA A 20 -7.09 -8.21 -3.39
C ALA A 20 -7.84 -7.98 -4.72
N GLU A 21 -9.02 -7.36 -4.69
CA GLU A 21 -9.77 -6.98 -5.90
C GLU A 21 -8.98 -5.97 -6.75
N LEU A 22 -8.35 -4.97 -6.12
CA LEU A 22 -7.46 -4.01 -6.81
C LEU A 22 -6.28 -4.69 -7.49
N MET A 23 -5.66 -5.68 -6.83
CA MET A 23 -4.53 -6.44 -7.37
C MET A 23 -4.93 -7.50 -8.41
N GLY A 24 -6.22 -7.80 -8.56
CA GLY A 24 -6.69 -8.93 -9.37
C GLY A 24 -6.40 -10.30 -8.74
N GLY A 25 -6.21 -10.32 -7.42
CA GLY A 25 -5.80 -11.49 -6.65
C GLY A 25 -6.87 -12.02 -5.71
N LYS A 26 -6.46 -12.50 -4.53
CA LYS A 26 -7.36 -13.13 -3.56
C LYS A 26 -6.99 -12.78 -2.12
N SER A 27 -8.01 -12.51 -1.28
CA SER A 27 -7.84 -12.37 0.16
C SER A 27 -8.06 -13.72 0.87
N VAL A 28 -7.20 -14.00 1.86
CA VAL A 28 -7.29 -15.18 2.72
C VAL A 28 -7.06 -14.80 4.20
N PRO A 29 -7.58 -15.57 5.17
CA PRO A 29 -7.20 -15.38 6.56
C PRO A 29 -5.70 -15.52 6.77
N PHE A 30 -5.13 -14.75 7.72
CA PHE A 30 -3.72 -14.82 8.09
C PHE A 30 -3.58 -15.42 9.52
N PRO A 31 -3.39 -16.74 9.65
CA PRO A 31 -3.44 -17.45 10.93
C PRO A 31 -2.47 -16.98 12.00
N PRO A 32 -1.24 -16.48 11.69
CA PRO A 32 -0.29 -16.05 12.70
C PRO A 32 -0.81 -14.96 13.64
N ASN A 33 -1.76 -14.13 13.20
CA ASN A 33 -2.43 -13.14 14.04
C ASN A 33 -3.95 -13.23 13.83
N PRO A 34 -4.71 -13.78 14.79
CA PRO A 34 -6.16 -13.94 14.63
C PRO A 34 -6.89 -12.64 14.30
N GLY A 35 -7.79 -12.68 13.32
CA GLY A 35 -8.50 -11.51 12.81
C GLY A 35 -7.76 -10.74 11.72
N SER A 36 -6.56 -11.18 11.34
CA SER A 36 -5.82 -10.64 10.20
C SER A 36 -6.11 -11.38 8.91
N PHE A 37 -5.88 -10.70 7.80
CA PHE A 37 -6.06 -11.23 6.45
C PHE A 37 -4.86 -10.87 5.58
N PHE A 38 -4.65 -11.66 4.53
CA PHE A 38 -3.61 -11.43 3.55
C PHE A 38 -4.25 -11.23 2.17
N ALA A 39 -4.06 -10.06 1.58
CA ALA A 39 -4.40 -9.79 0.19
C ALA A 39 -3.22 -10.21 -0.69
N LEU A 40 -3.40 -11.28 -1.46
CA LEU A 40 -2.38 -11.89 -2.31
C LEU A 40 -2.60 -11.48 -3.76
N GLN A 41 -1.54 -11.04 -4.45
CA GLN A 41 -1.60 -10.73 -5.89
C GLN A 41 -1.58 -11.98 -6.76
N LEU A 42 -1.08 -13.10 -6.23
CA LEU A 42 -0.94 -14.39 -6.92
C LEU A 42 0.02 -14.33 -8.13
N ASP A 43 1.01 -13.47 -8.06
CA ASP A 43 2.12 -13.38 -9.00
C ASP A 43 3.26 -14.35 -8.65
N ASP A 44 4.27 -14.45 -9.53
CA ASP A 44 5.45 -15.30 -9.33
C ASP A 44 6.41 -14.78 -8.26
N HIS A 45 6.12 -13.61 -7.67
CA HIS A 45 6.95 -12.94 -6.67
C HIS A 45 6.41 -13.06 -5.24
N GLY A 46 5.21 -13.60 -5.07
CA GLY A 46 4.53 -13.69 -3.78
C GLY A 46 4.13 -12.33 -3.22
N SER A 47 3.79 -11.39 -4.11
CA SER A 47 3.42 -10.04 -3.71
C SER A 47 2.10 -10.02 -2.95
N GLY A 48 2.06 -9.22 -1.87
CA GLY A 48 0.83 -9.10 -1.09
C GLY A 48 0.87 -8.07 0.03
N VAL A 49 -0.28 -7.87 0.65
CA VAL A 49 -0.47 -6.96 1.78
C VAL A 49 -1.12 -7.70 2.93
N GLU A 50 -0.42 -7.83 4.04
CA GLU A 50 -0.98 -8.33 5.29
C GLU A 50 -1.80 -7.21 5.97
N VAL A 51 -3.01 -7.50 6.36
CA VAL A 51 -3.90 -6.52 6.99
C VAL A 51 -4.24 -6.98 8.39
N TYR A 52 -3.73 -6.26 9.38
CA TYR A 52 -3.92 -6.53 10.80
C TYR A 52 -5.08 -5.71 11.38
N PRO A 53 -5.71 -6.18 12.48
CA PRO A 53 -6.64 -5.36 13.24
C PRO A 53 -5.98 -4.07 13.74
N ALA A 54 -6.69 -2.94 13.65
CA ALA A 54 -6.23 -1.67 14.18
C ALA A 54 -5.79 -1.80 15.66
N GLY A 55 -4.63 -1.24 15.99
CA GLY A 55 -3.99 -1.40 17.29
C GLY A 55 -3.11 -2.66 17.41
N THR A 56 -2.88 -3.39 16.32
CA THR A 56 -1.84 -4.43 16.30
C THR A 56 -0.48 -3.79 16.04
N GLU A 57 0.49 -4.09 16.89
CA GLU A 57 1.89 -3.73 16.75
C GLU A 57 2.77 -4.99 16.68
N LEU A 58 3.90 -4.90 16.01
CA LEU A 58 4.95 -5.91 16.01
C LEU A 58 6.08 -5.44 16.92
N ALA A 59 6.38 -6.22 17.96
CA ALA A 59 7.47 -5.94 18.89
C ALA A 59 8.58 -6.97 18.75
N PRO A 60 9.86 -6.59 18.96
CA PRO A 60 10.96 -7.54 19.01
C PRO A 60 10.77 -8.55 20.13
N ASN A 61 11.04 -9.84 19.86
CA ASN A 61 10.95 -10.91 20.86
C ASN A 61 12.19 -11.84 20.80
N GLY A 62 13.37 -11.23 20.81
CA GLY A 62 14.64 -11.93 20.78
C GLY A 62 14.77 -12.89 19.59
N ASN A 63 15.35 -14.06 19.82
CA ASN A 63 15.60 -15.06 18.78
C ASN A 63 14.33 -15.82 18.33
N THR A 64 13.19 -15.57 18.95
CA THR A 64 11.90 -16.20 18.58
C THR A 64 11.14 -15.43 17.51
N GLY A 65 11.70 -14.31 17.05
CA GLY A 65 11.08 -13.44 16.05
C GLY A 65 10.18 -12.36 16.65
N GLY A 66 9.45 -11.64 15.80
CA GLY A 66 8.51 -10.63 16.24
C GLY A 66 7.27 -11.23 16.93
N THR A 67 6.70 -10.50 17.87
CA THR A 67 5.45 -10.86 18.53
C THR A 67 4.38 -9.80 18.29
N PHE A 68 3.12 -10.22 18.21
CA PHE A 68 1.99 -9.33 18.07
C PHE A 68 1.56 -8.79 19.43
N VAL A 69 1.46 -7.46 19.55
CA VAL A 69 1.03 -6.76 20.76
C VAL A 69 -0.20 -5.93 20.43
N LYS A 70 -1.17 -5.89 21.35
CA LYS A 70 -2.35 -5.05 21.20
C LYS A 70 -2.14 -3.70 21.89
N GLN A 71 -2.40 -2.62 21.17
CA GLN A 71 -2.36 -1.24 21.63
C GLN A 71 -3.67 -0.53 21.25
N PRO A 72 -3.97 0.61 21.85
CA PRO A 72 -5.05 1.47 21.35
C PRO A 72 -4.78 1.86 19.90
N PRO A 73 -5.80 1.82 19.02
CA PRO A 73 -5.61 2.20 17.62
C PRO A 73 -5.08 3.62 17.47
N HIS A 74 -4.10 3.81 16.59
CA HIS A 74 -3.62 5.14 16.23
C HIS A 74 -4.74 5.94 15.57
N ARG A 75 -4.94 7.20 15.97
CA ARG A 75 -6.06 8.05 15.51
C ARG A 75 -5.69 9.05 14.43
N GLY A 76 -4.42 9.22 14.13
CA GLY A 76 -3.93 10.16 13.12
C GLY A 76 -3.55 9.50 11.80
N TYR A 77 -3.32 10.32 10.78
CA TYR A 77 -2.66 9.84 9.56
C TYR A 77 -1.21 9.50 9.85
N GLY A 78 -0.69 8.46 9.22
CA GLY A 78 0.71 8.05 9.30
C GLY A 78 1.48 8.43 8.04
N ALA A 79 2.81 8.43 8.14
CA ALA A 79 3.68 8.58 6.97
C ALA A 79 3.83 7.28 6.16
N THR A 80 3.41 6.16 6.72
CA THR A 80 3.49 4.85 6.05
C THR A 80 2.55 4.82 4.86
N HIS A 81 3.13 4.72 3.68
CA HIS A 81 2.42 4.48 2.42
C HIS A 81 3.33 3.68 1.49
N PHE A 82 2.79 3.18 0.41
CA PHE A 82 3.54 2.42 -0.58
C PHE A 82 2.90 2.51 -1.95
N ALA A 83 3.71 2.31 -3.00
CA ALA A 83 3.25 2.18 -4.36
C ALA A 83 3.06 0.71 -4.71
N LEU A 84 1.96 0.39 -5.37
CA LEU A 84 1.56 -0.97 -5.74
C LEU A 84 1.17 -1.02 -7.21
N SER A 85 1.97 -1.73 -8.02
CA SER A 85 1.63 -2.04 -9.40
C SER A 85 0.53 -3.10 -9.45
N VAL A 86 -0.48 -2.84 -10.25
CA VAL A 86 -1.63 -3.74 -10.43
C VAL A 86 -1.90 -4.02 -11.90
N SER A 87 -2.54 -5.16 -12.20
CA SER A 87 -3.01 -5.45 -13.56
C SER A 87 -4.35 -4.79 -13.91
N THR A 88 -5.01 -4.22 -12.90
CA THR A 88 -6.31 -3.55 -13.01
C THR A 88 -6.13 -2.18 -13.65
N ASP A 89 -6.98 -1.82 -14.62
CA ASP A 89 -6.98 -0.50 -15.26
C ASP A 89 -7.48 0.62 -14.31
N ALA A 90 -7.17 1.87 -14.67
CA ALA A 90 -7.46 3.04 -13.83
C ALA A 90 -8.95 3.20 -13.51
N ASP A 91 -9.82 3.07 -14.51
CA ASP A 91 -11.27 3.26 -14.32
C ASP A 91 -11.83 2.21 -13.35
N LYS A 92 -11.33 0.98 -13.44
CA LYS A 92 -11.73 -0.10 -12.55
C LYS A 92 -11.19 0.09 -11.13
N VAL A 93 -9.97 0.60 -10.97
CA VAL A 93 -9.41 0.97 -9.66
C VAL A 93 -10.31 2.00 -8.97
N GLU A 94 -10.71 3.07 -9.67
CA GLU A 94 -11.60 4.09 -9.14
C GLU A 94 -12.98 3.52 -8.78
N ALA A 95 -13.53 2.64 -9.61
CA ALA A 95 -14.81 1.99 -9.36
C ALA A 95 -14.77 1.09 -8.10
N ILE A 96 -13.69 0.32 -7.90
CA ILE A 96 -13.48 -0.53 -6.73
C ILE A 96 -13.38 0.33 -5.45
N ALA A 97 -12.55 1.37 -5.47
CA ALA A 97 -12.38 2.26 -4.32
C ALA A 97 -13.69 2.96 -3.94
N LYS A 98 -14.44 3.46 -4.93
CA LYS A 98 -15.76 4.06 -4.74
C LYS A 98 -16.77 3.08 -4.14
N LYS A 99 -16.81 1.85 -4.64
CA LYS A 99 -17.68 0.78 -4.11
C LYS A 99 -17.35 0.46 -2.64
N ALA A 100 -16.07 0.51 -2.27
CA ALA A 100 -15.61 0.31 -0.90
C ALA A 100 -15.86 1.53 0.02
N GLY A 101 -16.30 2.67 -0.52
CA GLY A 101 -16.47 3.92 0.25
C GLY A 101 -15.13 4.59 0.62
N TRP A 102 -14.09 4.32 -0.13
CA TRP A 102 -12.76 4.86 0.09
C TRP A 102 -12.49 6.09 -0.78
N GLN A 103 -11.74 7.05 -0.23
CA GLN A 103 -11.23 8.18 -1.00
C GLN A 103 -10.25 7.68 -2.04
N CYS A 104 -10.36 8.25 -3.25
CA CYS A 104 -9.55 7.87 -4.39
C CYS A 104 -9.30 9.10 -5.27
N TYR A 105 -8.04 9.34 -5.64
CA TYR A 105 -7.64 10.52 -6.39
C TYR A 105 -6.55 10.19 -7.40
N THR A 106 -6.75 10.52 -8.66
CA THR A 106 -5.68 10.48 -9.66
C THR A 106 -4.77 11.70 -9.47
N CYS A 107 -3.49 11.47 -9.21
CA CYS A 107 -2.50 12.49 -8.91
C CYS A 107 -1.36 12.48 -9.92
N ASN A 108 -1.01 13.66 -10.43
CA ASN A 108 0.16 13.87 -11.26
C ASN A 108 1.35 14.24 -10.35
N ARG A 109 2.41 13.42 -10.36
CA ARG A 109 3.66 13.63 -9.63
C ARG A 109 4.74 14.32 -10.47
N GLY A 110 4.38 14.80 -11.64
CA GLY A 110 5.29 15.37 -12.64
C GLY A 110 5.77 14.31 -13.62
N PRO A 111 6.76 13.48 -13.28
CA PRO A 111 7.28 12.45 -14.20
C PRO A 111 6.40 11.21 -14.34
N PHE A 112 5.43 11.01 -13.45
CA PHE A 112 4.51 9.87 -13.48
C PHE A 112 3.19 10.21 -12.79
N HIS A 113 2.18 9.37 -13.01
CA HIS A 113 0.88 9.44 -12.35
C HIS A 113 0.72 8.30 -11.35
N VAL A 114 -0.12 8.53 -10.34
CA VAL A 114 -0.57 7.53 -9.37
C VAL A 114 -2.06 7.69 -9.12
N ILE A 115 -2.71 6.63 -8.65
CA ILE A 115 -4.04 6.73 -8.05
C ILE A 115 -3.88 6.53 -6.54
N GLU A 116 -4.01 7.60 -5.76
CA GLU A 116 -4.07 7.49 -4.32
C GLU A 116 -5.38 6.82 -3.91
N VAL A 117 -5.30 5.66 -3.30
CA VAL A 117 -6.43 4.98 -2.67
C VAL A 117 -6.23 4.99 -1.17
N TRP A 118 -7.17 5.57 -0.44
CA TRP A 118 -7.11 5.70 1.01
C TRP A 118 -7.88 4.57 1.68
N VAL A 119 -7.18 3.50 2.05
CA VAL A 119 -7.75 2.33 2.74
C VAL A 119 -8.44 2.79 4.01
N GLU A 120 -9.74 2.52 4.11
CA GLU A 120 -10.63 2.99 5.19
C GLU A 120 -10.56 4.51 5.44
N ASN A 121 -10.19 5.30 4.43
CA ASN A 121 -9.96 6.75 4.50
C ASN A 121 -8.88 7.15 5.52
N HIS A 122 -7.88 6.28 5.73
CA HIS A 122 -6.84 6.45 6.75
C HIS A 122 -5.43 6.17 6.23
N THR A 123 -5.18 5.03 5.58
CA THR A 123 -3.86 4.62 5.09
C THR A 123 -3.79 4.75 3.57
N MET A 124 -2.82 5.53 3.07
CA MET A 124 -2.64 5.73 1.64
C MET A 124 -1.92 4.56 0.98
N VAL A 125 -2.44 4.14 -0.18
CA VAL A 125 -1.76 3.27 -1.14
C VAL A 125 -1.78 3.96 -2.49
N GLU A 126 -0.61 4.13 -3.11
CA GLU A 126 -0.50 4.63 -4.47
C GLU A 126 -0.64 3.47 -5.45
N ILE A 127 -1.79 3.34 -6.10
CA ILE A 127 -2.03 2.31 -7.10
C ILE A 127 -1.45 2.75 -8.44
N LEU A 128 -0.72 1.85 -9.06
CA LEU A 128 -0.10 2.02 -10.38
C LEU A 128 -0.74 1.03 -11.37
N PRO A 129 -1.79 1.44 -12.10
CA PRO A 129 -2.27 0.71 -13.27
C PRO A 129 -1.15 0.52 -14.30
N PRO A 130 -1.30 -0.36 -15.32
CA PRO A 130 -0.20 -0.70 -16.22
C PRO A 130 0.51 0.50 -16.85
N ASP A 131 -0.23 1.51 -17.32
CA ASP A 131 0.35 2.70 -17.93
C ASP A 131 1.13 3.55 -16.90
N TYR A 132 0.58 3.74 -15.69
CA TYR A 132 1.24 4.50 -14.62
C TYR A 132 2.45 3.74 -14.06
N ALA A 133 2.37 2.41 -13.98
CA ALA A 133 3.52 1.57 -13.64
C ALA A 133 4.65 1.72 -14.65
N ALA A 134 4.34 1.81 -15.94
CA ALA A 134 5.34 2.05 -16.99
C ALA A 134 6.00 3.42 -16.84
N GLU A 135 5.24 4.49 -16.58
CA GLU A 135 5.76 5.83 -16.28
C GLU A 135 6.68 5.82 -15.05
N TYR A 136 6.21 5.23 -13.95
CA TYR A 136 6.94 5.11 -12.69
C TYR A 136 8.28 4.39 -12.88
N LEU A 137 8.27 3.23 -13.54
CA LEU A 137 9.49 2.46 -13.83
C LEU A 137 10.43 3.18 -14.79
N ALA A 138 9.91 3.95 -15.75
CA ALA A 138 10.72 4.76 -16.65
C ALA A 138 11.44 5.91 -15.92
N PHE A 139 10.82 6.50 -14.89
CA PHE A 139 11.40 7.54 -14.05
C PHE A 139 12.38 6.97 -13.03
N THR A 140 12.04 5.86 -12.37
CA THR A 140 12.85 5.26 -11.30
C THR A 140 14.03 4.43 -11.79
N ARG A 141 14.34 4.44 -13.07
CA ARG A 141 15.60 3.88 -13.60
C ARG A 141 16.78 4.53 -12.87
N PRO A 142 17.79 3.74 -12.46
CA PRO A 142 18.89 4.24 -11.63
C PRO A 142 19.58 5.49 -12.18
N ASP A 143 19.81 5.53 -13.51
CA ASP A 143 20.43 6.64 -14.22
C ASP A 143 19.59 7.93 -14.16
N LYS A 144 18.27 7.82 -14.18
CA LYS A 144 17.34 8.95 -14.19
C LYS A 144 16.98 9.44 -12.80
N VAL A 145 16.65 8.52 -11.89
CA VAL A 145 16.19 8.89 -10.54
C VAL A 145 17.29 9.58 -9.74
N LEU A 146 18.53 9.11 -9.85
CA LEU A 146 19.68 9.76 -9.18
C LEU A 146 19.89 11.18 -9.69
N ALA A 147 19.93 11.36 -11.03
CA ALA A 147 20.09 12.69 -11.63
C ALA A 147 18.95 13.65 -11.25
N ALA A 148 17.70 13.16 -11.20
CA ALA A 148 16.54 13.96 -10.80
C ALA A 148 16.61 14.39 -9.32
N MET A 149 17.02 13.49 -8.41
CA MET A 149 17.14 13.79 -6.98
C MET A 149 18.29 14.76 -6.69
N GLU A 150 19.42 14.65 -7.41
CA GLU A 150 20.56 15.56 -7.29
C GLU A 150 20.25 16.96 -7.84
N ALA A 151 19.44 17.05 -8.90
CA ALA A 151 19.03 18.32 -9.50
C ALA A 151 17.90 19.02 -8.72
N ALA A 152 17.18 18.31 -7.85
CA ALA A 152 16.07 18.87 -7.10
C ALA A 152 16.57 19.91 -6.07
N PRO A 153 16.03 21.16 -6.03
CA PRO A 153 16.40 22.11 -5.01
C PRO A 153 16.03 21.56 -3.63
N VAL A 154 16.98 21.62 -2.68
CA VAL A 154 16.70 21.25 -1.29
C VAL A 154 15.59 22.18 -0.79
N ALA A 155 14.42 21.64 -0.54
CA ALA A 155 13.32 22.42 0.03
C ALA A 155 13.78 23.00 1.37
N ALA A 156 13.85 24.33 1.46
CA ALA A 156 14.13 25.01 2.73
C ALA A 156 13.06 24.56 3.73
N GLY A 157 13.47 23.84 4.76
CA GLY A 157 12.56 23.35 5.79
C GLY A 157 11.77 24.53 6.37
N ARG A 158 10.45 24.49 6.20
CA ARG A 158 9.57 25.36 6.99
C ARG A 158 9.44 24.68 8.35
N HIS A 159 10.11 25.25 9.33
CA HIS A 159 9.92 24.93 10.75
C HIS A 159 8.57 25.46 11.23
#